data_c3b6f3ba764cfe04dd81b30083e5d1ad
#
_entry.id   c3b6f3ba764cfe04dd81b30083e5d1ad
#
_cell.length_a   1.000
_cell.length_b   1.000
_cell.length_c   1.000
_cell.angle_alpha   90.00
_cell.angle_beta   90.00
_cell.angle_gamma   90.00
#
_symmetry.space_group_name_H-M   'P 1'
#
loop_
_entity.id
_entity.type
_entity.pdbx_description
1 polymer ?
#
loop_
_entity_poly.entity_id
_entity_poly.type
_entity_poly.pdbx_seq_one_letter_code
_entity_poly.pdbx_strand_id
1 'polypeptide(L)'
;IVEGIKNGVRKVNIDTDLRLASTGGIRRFLAENPAEFDPRKYFKVSMDAMKQLCVERYLAFGCEGQASKIKPISLEKMADAYAKGQLNQIVK
;
A
#
# COMPACT_ATOMS: atom_id res chain seq x y z
N ILE A 1 3.08 -0.64 -15.85
CA ILE A 1 3.34 0.38 -14.82
C ILE A 1 4.79 0.84 -14.85
N VAL A 2 5.75 -0.08 -14.94
CA VAL A 2 7.19 0.27 -15.02
C VAL A 2 7.46 1.15 -16.23
N GLU A 3 6.90 0.83 -17.39
CA GLU A 3 7.02 1.66 -18.60
C GLU A 3 6.36 3.03 -18.40
N GLY A 4 5.22 3.08 -17.72
CA GLY A 4 4.57 4.34 -17.37
C GLY A 4 5.47 5.24 -16.52
N ILE A 5 6.14 4.64 -15.52
CA ILE A 5 7.07 5.38 -14.65
C ILE A 5 8.22 5.96 -15.45
N LYS A 6 8.79 5.21 -16.39
CA LYS A 6 9.83 5.71 -17.30
C LYS A 6 9.35 6.89 -18.14
N ASN A 7 8.05 6.97 -18.41
CA ASN A 7 7.42 7.99 -19.23
C ASN A 7 6.72 9.10 -18.42
N GLY A 8 7.01 9.22 -17.15
CA GLY A 8 6.57 10.36 -16.33
C GLY A 8 5.50 10.08 -15.30
N VAL A 9 4.99 8.86 -15.19
CA VAL A 9 4.02 8.52 -14.13
C VAL A 9 4.71 8.59 -12.77
N ARG A 10 4.07 9.27 -11.82
CA ARG A 10 4.62 9.46 -10.46
C ARG A 10 3.67 9.00 -9.36
N LYS A 11 2.38 8.92 -9.64
CA LYS A 11 1.36 8.47 -8.69
C LYS A 11 0.72 7.19 -9.21
N VAL A 12 0.78 6.13 -8.42
CA VAL A 12 0.21 4.82 -8.79
C VAL A 12 -0.68 4.34 -7.65
N ASN A 13 -1.89 3.94 -7.97
CA ASN A 13 -2.80 3.28 -7.04
C ASN A 13 -2.83 1.79 -7.35
N ILE A 14 -2.79 0.96 -6.31
CA ILE A 14 -2.90 -0.49 -6.42
C ILE A 14 -4.01 -0.93 -5.47
N ASP A 15 -4.99 -1.65 -5.98
CA ASP A 15 -6.09 -2.19 -5.17
C ASP A 15 -6.39 -3.64 -5.56
N THR A 16 -6.75 -3.88 -6.81
CA THR A 16 -7.18 -5.21 -7.27
C THR A 16 -6.13 -6.29 -7.04
N ASP A 17 -4.86 -5.98 -7.32
CA ASP A 17 -3.76 -6.93 -7.10
C ASP A 17 -3.64 -7.32 -5.64
N LEU A 18 -3.83 -6.38 -4.72
CA LEU A 18 -3.80 -6.65 -3.29
C LEU A 18 -4.99 -7.52 -2.85
N ARG A 19 -6.16 -7.27 -3.40
CA ARG A 19 -7.35 -8.09 -3.13
C ARG A 19 -7.17 -9.52 -3.63
N LEU A 20 -6.60 -9.67 -4.81
CA LEU A 20 -6.30 -10.98 -5.39
C LEU A 20 -5.27 -11.74 -4.55
N ALA A 21 -4.21 -11.07 -4.12
CA ALA A 21 -3.18 -11.67 -3.26
C ALA A 21 -3.76 -12.12 -1.92
N SER A 22 -4.57 -11.27 -1.29
CA SER A 22 -5.25 -11.57 -0.03
C SER A 22 -6.14 -12.81 -0.15
N THR A 23 -7.04 -12.80 -1.11
CA THR A 23 -8.00 -13.89 -1.33
C THR A 23 -7.28 -15.17 -1.76
N GLY A 24 -6.31 -15.06 -2.65
CA GLY A 24 -5.52 -16.22 -3.11
C GLY A 24 -4.76 -16.88 -1.97
N GLY A 25 -4.15 -16.10 -1.08
CA GLY A 25 -3.47 -16.60 0.11
C GLY A 25 -4.41 -17.37 1.03
N ILE A 26 -5.59 -16.83 1.29
CA ILE A 26 -6.62 -17.48 2.12
C ILE A 26 -7.08 -18.79 1.46
N ARG A 27 -7.40 -18.76 0.18
CA ARG A 27 -7.87 -19.97 -0.54
C ARG A 27 -6.84 -21.08 -0.51
N ARG A 28 -5.59 -20.76 -0.78
CA ARG A 28 -4.50 -21.74 -0.73
C ARG A 28 -4.36 -22.35 0.65
N PHE A 29 -4.31 -21.49 1.68
CA PHE A 29 -4.14 -21.94 3.05
C PHE A 29 -5.27 -22.87 3.48
N LEU A 30 -6.53 -22.51 3.20
CA LEU A 30 -7.68 -23.34 3.55
C LEU A 30 -7.75 -24.64 2.72
N ALA A 31 -7.28 -24.63 1.48
CA ALA A 31 -7.18 -25.85 0.68
C ALA A 31 -6.12 -26.81 1.23
N GLU A 32 -4.99 -26.29 1.70
CA GLU A 32 -3.90 -27.06 2.29
C GLU A 32 -4.22 -27.49 3.74
N ASN A 33 -5.08 -26.76 4.43
CA ASN A 33 -5.46 -26.98 5.83
C ASN A 33 -6.99 -26.97 5.99
N PRO A 34 -7.70 -27.98 5.47
CA PRO A 34 -9.18 -27.96 5.43
C PRO A 34 -9.84 -27.94 6.80
N ALA A 35 -9.16 -28.38 7.85
CA ALA A 35 -9.68 -28.39 9.21
C ALA A 35 -9.51 -27.05 9.94
N GLU A 36 -8.78 -26.10 9.35
CA GLU A 36 -8.52 -24.83 10.00
C GLU A 36 -9.77 -23.92 9.96
N PHE A 37 -10.13 -23.37 11.09
CA PHE A 37 -11.30 -22.49 11.22
C PHE A 37 -11.00 -21.17 11.95
N ASP A 38 -9.77 -20.97 12.43
CA ASP A 38 -9.41 -19.75 13.17
C ASP A 38 -9.06 -18.63 12.17
N PRO A 39 -9.88 -17.54 12.12
CA PRO A 39 -9.61 -16.44 11.22
C PRO A 39 -8.23 -15.79 11.42
N ARG A 40 -7.70 -15.80 12.62
CA ARG A 40 -6.37 -15.23 12.90
C ARG A 40 -5.28 -15.92 12.10
N LYS A 41 -5.43 -17.21 11.84
CA LYS A 41 -4.45 -17.99 11.08
C LYS A 41 -4.51 -17.69 9.59
N TYR A 42 -5.69 -17.70 8.99
CA TYR A 42 -5.76 -17.43 7.54
C TYR A 42 -5.68 -15.94 7.21
N PHE A 43 -6.04 -15.03 8.13
CA PHE A 43 -5.78 -13.61 7.93
C PHE A 43 -4.29 -13.30 8.01
N LYS A 44 -3.52 -14.02 8.83
CA LYS A 44 -2.06 -13.87 8.86
C LYS A 44 -1.47 -14.20 7.49
N VAL A 45 -1.89 -15.29 6.88
CA VAL A 45 -1.45 -15.68 5.53
C VAL A 45 -1.82 -14.63 4.49
N SER A 46 -3.03 -14.07 4.61
CA SER A 46 -3.48 -12.96 3.75
C SER A 46 -2.57 -11.75 3.87
N MET A 47 -2.26 -11.35 5.10
CA MET A 47 -1.38 -10.19 5.37
C MET A 47 0.02 -10.41 4.83
N ASP A 48 0.57 -11.60 5.00
CA ASP A 48 1.90 -11.94 4.49
C ASP A 48 1.93 -11.89 2.95
N ALA A 49 0.88 -12.39 2.29
CA ALA A 49 0.77 -12.33 0.83
C ALA A 49 0.67 -10.89 0.31
N MET A 50 -0.11 -10.05 0.98
CA MET A 50 -0.23 -8.63 0.63
C MET A 50 1.08 -7.89 0.85
N LYS A 51 1.76 -8.16 1.96
CA LYS A 51 3.07 -7.57 2.26
C LYS A 51 4.09 -7.91 1.19
N GLN A 52 4.15 -9.17 0.79
CA GLN A 52 5.05 -9.63 -0.26
C GLN A 52 4.79 -8.90 -1.58
N LEU A 53 3.54 -8.77 -1.96
CA LEU A 53 3.18 -8.02 -3.16
C LEU A 53 3.59 -6.55 -3.07
N CYS A 54 3.37 -5.91 -1.94
CA CYS A 54 3.80 -4.53 -1.72
C CYS A 54 5.30 -4.36 -1.87
N VAL A 55 6.09 -5.27 -1.28
CA VAL A 55 7.55 -5.24 -1.39
C VAL A 55 7.97 -5.34 -2.86
N GLU A 56 7.40 -6.29 -3.61
CA GLU A 56 7.69 -6.47 -5.03
C GLU A 56 7.36 -5.22 -5.85
N ARG A 57 6.22 -4.58 -5.57
CA ARG A 57 5.82 -3.35 -6.26
C ARG A 57 6.71 -2.17 -5.92
N TYR A 58 7.09 -2.00 -4.65
CA TYR A 58 8.02 -0.95 -4.24
C TYR A 58 9.37 -1.08 -4.94
N LEU A 59 9.90 -2.30 -5.04
CA LEU A 59 11.15 -2.55 -5.75
C LEU A 59 11.00 -2.24 -7.24
N ALA A 60 9.91 -2.71 -7.87
CA ALA A 60 9.66 -2.48 -9.29
C ALA A 60 9.46 -0.99 -9.62
N PHE A 61 8.91 -0.20 -8.71
CA PHE A 61 8.65 1.22 -8.91
C PHE A 61 9.84 2.12 -8.55
N GLY A 62 10.92 1.55 -8.06
CA GLY A 62 12.10 2.32 -7.66
C GLY A 62 11.97 3.03 -6.32
N CYS A 63 11.10 2.55 -5.44
CA CYS A 63 10.86 3.17 -4.13
C CYS A 63 11.91 2.78 -3.08
N GLU A 64 12.76 1.81 -3.36
CA GLU A 64 13.76 1.33 -2.42
C GLU A 64 14.70 2.47 -2.00
N GLY A 65 14.92 2.59 -0.69
CA GLY A 65 15.84 3.57 -0.13
C GLY A 65 15.35 5.02 -0.18
N GLN A 66 14.10 5.27 -0.56
CA GLN A 66 13.59 6.63 -0.74
C GLN A 66 12.88 7.22 0.48
N ALA A 67 12.47 6.39 1.44
CA ALA A 67 11.67 6.84 2.58
C ALA A 67 12.36 7.90 3.43
N SER A 68 13.68 7.81 3.60
CA SER A 68 14.47 8.77 4.37
C SER A 68 14.49 10.17 3.76
N LYS A 69 14.16 10.30 2.48
CA LYS A 69 14.11 11.57 1.76
C LYS A 69 12.81 12.34 2.01
N ILE A 70 11.83 11.69 2.60
CA ILE A 70 10.51 12.26 2.87
C ILE A 70 10.41 12.57 4.37
N LYS A 71 10.15 13.83 4.70
CA LYS A 71 9.95 14.26 6.08
C LYS A 71 8.48 14.57 6.30
N PRO A 72 7.81 13.89 7.25
CA PRO A 72 6.43 14.21 7.59
C PRO A 72 6.31 15.65 8.06
N ILE A 73 5.20 16.31 7.70
CA ILE A 73 4.89 17.63 8.23
C ILE A 73 4.53 17.48 9.70
N SER A 74 5.12 18.32 10.59
CA SER A 74 4.77 18.29 12.01
C SER A 74 3.32 18.71 12.23
N LEU A 75 2.71 18.21 13.32
CA LEU A 75 1.33 18.61 13.69
C LEU A 75 1.20 20.12 13.86
N GLU A 76 2.22 20.76 14.42
CA GLU A 76 2.25 22.22 14.61
C GLU A 76 2.21 22.95 13.27
N LYS A 77 3.03 22.57 12.31
CA LYS A 77 3.03 23.16 10.97
C LYS A 77 1.72 22.90 10.23
N MET A 78 1.14 21.71 10.41
CA MET A 78 -0.13 21.36 9.79
C MET A 78 -1.25 22.21 10.36
N ALA A 79 -1.33 22.37 11.70
CA ALA A 79 -2.31 23.22 12.35
C ALA A 79 -2.21 24.67 11.90
N ASP A 80 -1.00 25.18 11.78
CA ASP A 80 -0.73 26.55 11.31
C ASP A 80 -1.20 26.73 9.86
N ALA A 81 -0.90 25.77 8.99
CA ALA A 81 -1.34 25.80 7.59
C ALA A 81 -2.87 25.77 7.47
N TYR A 82 -3.57 24.99 8.29
CA TYR A 82 -5.03 25.00 8.34
C TYR A 82 -5.58 26.33 8.82
N ALA A 83 -5.00 26.89 9.86
CA ALA A 83 -5.44 28.20 10.41
C ALA A 83 -5.29 29.34 9.40
N LYS A 84 -4.28 29.27 8.54
CA LYS A 84 -4.03 30.26 7.48
C LYS A 84 -4.80 29.98 6.19
N GLY A 85 -5.57 28.92 6.13
CA GLY A 85 -6.34 28.53 4.94
C GLY A 85 -5.51 28.01 3.76
N GLN A 86 -4.23 27.70 3.98
CA GLN A 86 -3.33 27.27 2.91
C GLN A 86 -3.66 25.87 2.36
N LEU A 87 -4.40 25.07 3.13
CA LEU A 87 -4.80 23.73 2.74
C LEU A 87 -6.22 23.69 2.17
N ASN A 88 -6.89 24.80 2.05
CA ASN A 88 -8.21 24.86 1.43
C ASN A 88 -8.07 24.63 -0.08
N GLN A 89 -8.72 23.58 -0.57
CA GLN A 89 -8.76 23.31 -1.99
C GLN A 89 -10.02 23.89 -2.61
N ILE A 90 -9.84 24.61 -3.69
CA ILE A 90 -10.95 25.02 -4.54
C ILE A 90 -11.12 23.91 -5.58
N VAL A 91 -12.18 23.13 -5.42
CA VAL A 91 -12.56 22.12 -6.40
C VAL A 91 -13.38 22.83 -7.48
N LYS A 92 -12.80 22.87 -8.67
CA LYS A 92 -13.48 23.42 -9.84
C LYS A 92 -14.19 22.32 -10.61
#